data_e19ec69e2ba4dcc83776ff5e656ec869
#
_entry.id   e19ec69e2ba4dcc83776ff5e656ec869
#
_cell.length_a   1.000
_cell.length_b   1.000
_cell.length_c   1.000
_cell.angle_alpha   90.00
_cell.angle_beta   90.00
_cell.angle_gamma   90.00
#
_symmetry.space_group_name_H-M   'P 1'
#
loop_
_entity.id
_entity.type
_entity.pdbx_description
1 polymer ?
#
loop_
_entity_poly.entity_id
_entity_poly.type
_entity_poly.pdbx_seq_one_letter_code
_entity_poly.pdbx_strand_id
1 'polypeptide(L)'
;DIDAKQHRKFAEARLRQYPHELSGGMLPRVALAAALMCGPQLLFADEPTTALDVSVQARVLELLVRVRDRGAGVLIITQDLGVVAGLADRVAVMYAGRIVETATTDGLFAAPEHPYTAALLAAVPRLHGDAQARLVGIPGDPPQPSARPPGCAFAPRCERAVDTCSESRPELTQCASRNQLGAVQGESGAATTARNAPITTVACHRPLQAAAEIA
;
A
#
# COMPACT_ATOMS: atom_id res chain seq x y z
N ASP A 1 34.46 1.93 -24.44
CA ASP A 1 35.20 2.87 -23.57
C ASP A 1 34.84 4.34 -23.70
N ILE A 2 34.35 4.77 -24.87
CA ILE A 2 33.87 6.16 -25.07
C ILE A 2 32.59 6.41 -24.27
N ASP A 3 31.72 5.43 -24.22
CA ASP A 3 30.43 5.44 -23.53
C ASP A 3 30.61 5.56 -22.00
N ALA A 4 31.52 4.82 -21.41
CA ALA A 4 31.83 4.87 -19.99
C ALA A 4 32.42 6.22 -19.55
N LYS A 5 33.28 6.84 -20.37
CA LYS A 5 33.83 8.18 -20.11
C LYS A 5 32.78 9.27 -20.19
N GLN A 6 31.85 9.15 -21.14
CA GLN A 6 30.76 10.09 -21.32
C GLN A 6 29.74 10.02 -20.19
N HIS A 7 29.39 8.80 -19.72
CA HIS A 7 28.56 8.56 -18.55
C HIS A 7 29.20 9.11 -17.27
N ARG A 8 30.51 8.97 -17.09
CA ARG A 8 31.22 9.52 -15.93
C ARG A 8 31.20 11.03 -15.92
N LYS A 9 31.50 11.71 -17.03
CA LYS A 9 31.44 13.19 -17.14
C LYS A 9 30.04 13.71 -16.86
N PHE A 10 29.02 12.99 -17.36
CA PHE A 10 27.63 13.34 -17.10
C PHE A 10 27.26 13.22 -15.61
N ALA A 11 27.68 12.12 -14.97
CA ALA A 11 27.49 11.92 -13.52
C ALA A 11 28.21 13.01 -12.69
N GLU A 12 29.48 13.31 -13.02
CA GLU A 12 30.27 14.34 -12.33
C GLU A 12 29.63 15.74 -12.44
N ALA A 13 29.06 16.09 -13.61
CA ALA A 13 28.32 17.34 -13.79
C ALA A 13 27.06 17.38 -12.92
N ARG A 14 26.37 16.25 -12.75
CA ARG A 14 25.17 16.16 -11.93
C ARG A 14 25.44 16.26 -10.42
N LEU A 15 26.58 15.77 -9.96
CA LEU A 15 26.99 15.87 -8.54
C LEU A 15 27.18 17.32 -8.04
N ARG A 16 27.31 18.28 -8.95
CA ARG A 16 27.47 19.69 -8.63
C ARG A 16 26.18 20.49 -8.71
N GLN A 17 25.09 19.85 -9.14
CA GLN A 17 23.79 20.52 -9.31
C GLN A 17 23.02 20.59 -7.99
N TYR A 18 22.32 21.68 -7.80
CA TYR A 18 21.36 21.83 -6.71
C TYR A 18 20.05 21.08 -7.03
N PRO A 19 19.27 20.70 -6.00
CA PRO A 19 18.01 19.97 -6.22
C PRO A 19 17.04 20.67 -7.19
N HIS A 20 16.97 21.99 -7.20
CA HIS A 20 16.12 22.78 -8.09
C HIS A 20 16.59 22.81 -9.56
N GLU A 21 17.81 22.39 -9.84
CA GLU A 21 18.36 22.27 -11.19
C GLU A 21 18.12 20.87 -11.80
N LEU A 22 17.61 19.92 -10.99
CA LEU A 22 17.25 18.59 -11.42
C LEU A 22 15.83 18.54 -11.96
N SER A 23 15.59 17.75 -13.01
CA SER A 23 14.22 17.51 -13.47
C SER A 23 13.40 16.75 -12.42
N GLY A 24 12.06 16.89 -12.46
CA GLY A 24 11.16 16.21 -11.53
C GLY A 24 11.39 14.70 -11.43
N GLY A 25 11.67 14.03 -12.55
CA GLY A 25 11.99 12.60 -12.56
C GLY A 25 13.41 12.25 -12.11
N MET A 26 14.33 13.21 -12.04
CA MET A 26 15.70 12.98 -11.56
C MET A 26 15.80 13.07 -10.04
N LEU A 27 15.08 13.99 -9.43
CA LEU A 27 15.17 14.23 -8.00
C LEU A 27 14.87 12.99 -7.15
N PRO A 28 13.77 12.22 -7.36
CA PRO A 28 13.51 10.98 -6.62
C PRO A 28 14.61 9.94 -6.81
N ARG A 29 15.18 9.84 -8.00
CA ARG A 29 16.28 8.90 -8.29
C ARG A 29 17.57 9.26 -7.56
N VAL A 30 17.88 10.55 -7.46
CA VAL A 30 19.04 11.04 -6.68
C VAL A 30 18.80 10.82 -5.19
N ALA A 31 17.61 11.11 -4.68
CA ALA A 31 17.24 10.84 -3.29
C ALA A 31 17.36 9.34 -2.94
N LEU A 32 16.84 8.47 -3.83
CA LEU A 32 16.97 7.03 -3.67
C LEU A 32 18.43 6.57 -3.72
N ALA A 33 19.23 7.09 -4.65
CA ALA A 33 20.65 6.77 -4.73
C ALA A 33 21.39 7.19 -3.46
N ALA A 34 21.09 8.36 -2.90
CA ALA A 34 21.65 8.82 -1.63
C ALA A 34 21.27 7.91 -0.46
N ALA A 35 20.00 7.51 -0.37
CA ALA A 35 19.52 6.59 0.67
C ALA A 35 20.19 5.21 0.60
N LEU A 36 20.56 4.76 -0.61
CA LEU A 36 21.16 3.43 -0.84
C LEU A 36 22.68 3.41 -0.67
N MET A 37 23.37 4.56 -0.59
CA MET A 37 24.84 4.62 -0.52
C MET A 37 25.43 3.86 0.66
N CYS A 38 24.73 3.82 1.79
CA CYS A 38 25.20 3.15 3.01
C CYS A 38 24.78 1.67 3.10
N GLY A 39 24.20 1.08 2.06
CA GLY A 39 23.75 -0.32 2.08
C GLY A 39 22.70 -0.59 3.16
N PRO A 40 21.57 0.14 3.21
CA PRO A 40 20.61 0.01 4.29
C PRO A 40 19.96 -1.37 4.30
N GLN A 41 19.66 -1.88 5.50
CA GLN A 41 18.85 -3.09 5.69
C GLN A 41 17.35 -2.82 5.58
N LEU A 42 16.94 -1.55 5.74
CA LEU A 42 15.55 -1.11 5.65
C LEU A 42 15.49 0.25 4.94
N LEU A 43 14.64 0.34 3.93
CA LEU A 43 14.38 1.54 3.15
C LEU A 43 12.94 1.99 3.37
N PHE A 44 12.76 3.26 3.72
CA PHE A 44 11.45 3.92 3.76
C PHE A 44 11.31 4.80 2.50
N ALA A 45 10.26 4.57 1.73
CA ALA A 45 9.94 5.35 0.54
C ALA A 45 8.54 5.96 0.70
N ASP A 46 8.50 7.25 0.98
CA ASP A 46 7.26 8.02 1.16
C ASP A 46 6.89 8.70 -0.15
N GLU A 47 5.74 8.29 -0.72
CA GLU A 47 5.21 8.76 -2.00
C GLU A 47 6.27 8.81 -3.13
N PRO A 48 7.07 7.75 -3.35
CA PRO A 48 8.24 7.79 -4.21
C PRO A 48 7.92 8.01 -5.69
N THR A 49 6.67 7.87 -6.09
CA THR A 49 6.22 7.98 -7.49
C THR A 49 5.24 9.12 -7.72
N THR A 50 4.89 9.89 -6.70
CA THR A 50 3.97 11.02 -6.81
C THR A 50 4.51 12.09 -7.76
N ALA A 51 3.63 12.58 -8.63
CA ALA A 51 3.95 13.59 -9.67
C ALA A 51 5.00 13.16 -10.72
N LEU A 52 5.24 11.85 -10.87
CA LEU A 52 6.08 11.32 -11.93
C LEU A 52 5.23 10.85 -13.12
N ASP A 53 5.80 10.97 -14.33
CA ASP A 53 5.22 10.28 -15.48
C ASP A 53 5.35 8.75 -15.37
N VAL A 54 4.49 8.02 -16.06
CA VAL A 54 4.39 6.55 -15.97
C VAL A 54 5.74 5.87 -16.25
N SER A 55 6.54 6.40 -17.18
CA SER A 55 7.82 5.79 -17.57
C SER A 55 8.89 5.97 -16.47
N VAL A 56 8.91 7.11 -15.81
CA VAL A 56 9.82 7.39 -14.67
C VAL A 56 9.36 6.64 -13.44
N GLN A 57 8.04 6.59 -13.18
CA GLN A 57 7.45 5.80 -12.11
C GLN A 57 7.90 4.33 -12.20
N ALA A 58 7.75 3.70 -13.37
CA ALA A 58 8.17 2.31 -13.58
C ALA A 58 9.65 2.10 -13.23
N ARG A 59 10.54 3.02 -13.63
CA ARG A 59 11.97 2.94 -13.33
C ARG A 59 12.29 3.07 -11.84
N VAL A 60 11.56 3.93 -11.12
CA VAL A 60 11.71 4.07 -9.66
C VAL A 60 11.27 2.80 -8.96
N LEU A 61 10.14 2.22 -9.36
CA LEU A 61 9.64 0.96 -8.81
C LEU A 61 10.60 -0.21 -9.09
N GLU A 62 11.18 -0.31 -10.29
CA GLU A 62 12.21 -1.29 -10.58
C GLU A 62 13.44 -1.17 -9.66
N LEU A 63 13.84 0.06 -9.31
CA LEU A 63 14.93 0.26 -8.36
C LEU A 63 14.57 -0.25 -6.95
N LEU A 64 13.34 -0.01 -6.48
CA LEU A 64 12.86 -0.52 -5.20
C LEU A 64 12.82 -2.06 -5.18
N VAL A 65 12.37 -2.69 -6.27
CA VAL A 65 12.43 -4.15 -6.45
C VAL A 65 13.86 -4.66 -6.31
N ARG A 66 14.80 -4.05 -7.00
CA ARG A 66 16.23 -4.45 -6.92
C ARG A 66 16.81 -4.32 -5.51
N VAL A 67 16.34 -3.33 -4.74
CA VAL A 67 16.75 -3.15 -3.33
C VAL A 67 16.22 -4.30 -2.48
N ARG A 68 14.94 -4.64 -2.63
CA ARG A 68 14.30 -5.78 -1.98
C ARG A 68 15.01 -7.10 -2.34
N ASP A 69 15.28 -7.33 -3.62
CA ASP A 69 15.92 -8.56 -4.11
C ASP A 69 17.36 -8.73 -3.62
N ARG A 70 17.99 -7.65 -3.16
CA ARG A 70 19.29 -7.68 -2.45
C ARG A 70 19.16 -7.97 -0.95
N GLY A 71 17.95 -8.21 -0.46
CA GLY A 71 17.68 -8.59 0.94
C GLY A 71 17.36 -7.43 1.87
N ALA A 72 17.21 -6.19 1.38
CA ALA A 72 16.75 -5.08 2.21
C ALA A 72 15.21 -5.12 2.37
N GLY A 73 14.72 -4.80 3.56
CA GLY A 73 13.30 -4.51 3.75
C GLY A 73 12.94 -3.20 3.07
N VAL A 74 11.77 -3.14 2.40
CA VAL A 74 11.27 -1.91 1.78
C VAL A 74 9.88 -1.61 2.31
N LEU A 75 9.72 -0.45 2.95
CA LEU A 75 8.42 0.09 3.34
C LEU A 75 8.05 1.22 2.39
N ILE A 76 6.97 1.05 1.63
CA ILE A 76 6.45 2.05 0.70
C ILE A 76 5.18 2.64 1.29
N ILE A 77 5.12 3.97 1.37
CA ILE A 77 3.90 4.72 1.68
C ILE A 77 3.41 5.29 0.36
N THR A 78 2.18 4.97 -0.01
CA THR A 78 1.59 5.44 -1.27
C THR A 78 0.06 5.39 -1.21
N GLN A 79 -0.57 6.24 -2.00
CA GLN A 79 -2.01 6.21 -2.29
C GLN A 79 -2.33 5.43 -3.57
N ASP A 80 -1.33 5.02 -4.34
CA ASP A 80 -1.51 4.28 -5.58
C ASP A 80 -1.62 2.77 -5.32
N LEU A 81 -2.85 2.26 -5.41
CA LEU A 81 -3.14 0.83 -5.23
C LEU A 81 -2.54 -0.05 -6.34
N GLY A 82 -2.26 0.51 -7.51
CA GLY A 82 -1.55 -0.20 -8.58
C GLY A 82 -0.10 -0.51 -8.20
N VAL A 83 0.58 0.45 -7.55
CA VAL A 83 1.91 0.24 -6.98
C VAL A 83 1.89 -0.84 -5.90
N VAL A 84 0.90 -0.79 -5.01
CA VAL A 84 0.74 -1.79 -3.95
C VAL A 84 0.54 -3.18 -4.52
N ALA A 85 -0.39 -3.34 -5.49
CA ALA A 85 -0.68 -4.64 -6.11
C ALA A 85 0.53 -5.25 -6.83
N GLY A 86 1.38 -4.42 -7.44
CA GLY A 86 2.53 -4.87 -8.22
C GLY A 86 3.80 -5.16 -7.41
N LEU A 87 3.90 -4.67 -6.18
CA LEU A 87 5.18 -4.65 -5.48
C LEU A 87 5.16 -5.18 -4.05
N ALA A 88 4.07 -5.00 -3.33
CA ALA A 88 4.01 -5.28 -1.90
C ALA A 88 3.66 -6.74 -1.61
N ASP A 89 4.37 -7.35 -0.64
CA ASP A 89 4.01 -8.65 -0.10
C ASP A 89 2.87 -8.53 0.92
N ARG A 90 2.91 -7.44 1.70
CA ARG A 90 1.93 -7.14 2.75
C ARG A 90 1.51 -5.68 2.67
N VAL A 91 0.28 -5.43 3.05
CA VAL A 91 -0.34 -4.10 3.04
C VAL A 91 -0.83 -3.73 4.43
N ALA A 92 -0.61 -2.49 4.82
CA ALA A 92 -1.24 -1.87 5.98
C ALA A 92 -2.06 -0.67 5.51
N VAL A 93 -3.37 -0.76 5.60
CA VAL A 93 -4.28 0.34 5.23
C VAL A 93 -4.39 1.31 6.39
N MET A 94 -4.17 2.59 6.11
CA MET A 94 -4.25 3.65 7.10
C MET A 94 -5.45 4.57 6.84
N TYR A 95 -6.19 4.91 7.88
CA TYR A 95 -7.24 5.92 7.84
C TYR A 95 -7.14 6.83 9.06
N ALA A 96 -7.23 8.14 8.84
CA ALA A 96 -7.14 9.16 9.89
C ALA A 96 -5.95 8.93 10.87
N GLY A 97 -4.76 8.55 10.32
CA GLY A 97 -3.54 8.36 11.07
C GLY A 97 -3.48 7.07 11.89
N ARG A 98 -4.30 6.05 11.57
CA ARG A 98 -4.28 4.73 12.21
C ARG A 98 -4.36 3.62 11.19
N ILE A 99 -3.69 2.52 11.47
CA ILE A 99 -3.84 1.29 10.71
C ILE A 99 -5.22 0.72 11.03
N VAL A 100 -6.02 0.49 10.00
CA VAL A 100 -7.39 -0.07 10.09
C VAL A 100 -7.45 -1.52 9.64
N GLU A 101 -6.53 -1.93 8.76
CA GLU A 101 -6.42 -3.30 8.28
C GLU A 101 -4.98 -3.62 7.88
N THR A 102 -4.52 -4.85 8.15
CA THR A 102 -3.29 -5.40 7.57
C THR A 102 -3.56 -6.79 7.00
N ALA A 103 -3.01 -7.06 5.82
CA ALA A 103 -3.16 -8.36 5.17
C ALA A 103 -1.98 -8.61 4.22
N THR A 104 -1.92 -9.82 3.64
CA THR A 104 -1.16 -10.03 2.40
C THR A 104 -1.81 -9.24 1.28
N THR A 105 -1.03 -8.86 0.27
CA THR A 105 -1.57 -8.12 -0.88
C THR A 105 -2.72 -8.87 -1.54
N ASP A 106 -2.53 -10.13 -1.91
CA ASP A 106 -3.59 -10.95 -2.51
C ASP A 106 -4.84 -11.04 -1.60
N GLY A 107 -4.61 -11.23 -0.31
CA GLY A 107 -5.67 -11.30 0.67
C GLY A 107 -6.49 -10.01 0.76
N LEU A 108 -5.84 -8.84 0.77
CA LEU A 108 -6.51 -7.54 0.84
C LEU A 108 -7.36 -7.27 -0.40
N PHE A 109 -6.82 -7.55 -1.59
CA PHE A 109 -7.52 -7.32 -2.85
C PHE A 109 -8.67 -8.30 -3.09
N ALA A 110 -8.51 -9.57 -2.66
CA ALA A 110 -9.54 -10.59 -2.84
C ALA A 110 -10.71 -10.45 -1.86
N ALA A 111 -10.43 -10.08 -0.60
CA ALA A 111 -11.43 -10.03 0.46
C ALA A 111 -11.03 -9.03 1.55
N PRO A 112 -11.24 -7.71 1.33
CA PRO A 112 -11.03 -6.70 2.33
C PRO A 112 -11.98 -6.91 3.52
N GLU A 113 -11.49 -6.70 4.74
CA GLU A 113 -12.26 -6.91 5.97
C GLU A 113 -12.80 -5.58 6.54
N HIS A 114 -12.07 -4.48 6.35
CA HIS A 114 -12.52 -3.19 6.82
C HIS A 114 -13.39 -2.47 5.77
N PRO A 115 -14.55 -1.91 6.13
CA PRO A 115 -15.42 -1.20 5.19
C PRO A 115 -14.72 -0.06 4.42
N TYR A 116 -13.77 0.63 5.05
CA TYR A 116 -12.96 1.64 4.35
C TYR A 116 -12.09 1.01 3.26
N THR A 117 -11.45 -0.12 3.53
CA THR A 117 -10.61 -0.82 2.54
C THR A 117 -11.46 -1.25 1.34
N ALA A 118 -12.64 -1.81 1.59
CA ALA A 118 -13.56 -2.19 0.52
C ALA A 118 -13.99 -0.99 -0.32
N ALA A 119 -14.36 0.11 0.32
CA ALA A 119 -14.74 1.34 -0.37
C ALA A 119 -13.56 1.95 -1.16
N LEU A 120 -12.33 1.88 -0.61
CA LEU A 120 -11.13 2.34 -1.29
C LEU A 120 -10.84 1.52 -2.55
N LEU A 121 -10.95 0.19 -2.47
CA LEU A 121 -10.76 -0.71 -3.61
C LEU A 121 -11.87 -0.53 -4.66
N ALA A 122 -13.11 -0.29 -4.23
CA ALA A 122 -14.24 -0.05 -5.13
C ALA A 122 -14.12 1.30 -5.89
N ALA A 123 -13.41 2.27 -5.33
CA ALA A 123 -13.17 3.57 -5.96
C ALA A 123 -12.09 3.53 -7.06
N VAL A 124 -11.33 2.43 -7.19
CA VAL A 124 -10.30 2.28 -8.23
C VAL A 124 -10.95 2.00 -9.58
N PRO A 125 -10.61 2.78 -10.63
CA PRO A 125 -11.10 2.52 -11.98
C PRO A 125 -10.70 1.13 -12.48
N ARG A 126 -11.65 0.36 -12.98
CA ARG A 126 -11.37 -0.95 -13.59
C ARG A 126 -11.12 -0.76 -15.10
N LEU A 127 -10.00 -1.28 -15.62
CA LEU A 127 -9.67 -1.22 -17.05
C LEU A 127 -10.64 -2.00 -17.94
N HIS A 128 -11.33 -3.01 -17.38
CA HIS A 128 -12.27 -3.88 -18.07
C HIS A 128 -13.66 -3.80 -17.41
N GLY A 129 -14.22 -2.60 -17.31
CA GLY A 129 -15.56 -2.34 -16.81
C GLY A 129 -16.39 -1.63 -17.87
N ASP A 130 -17.68 -1.47 -17.59
CA ASP A 130 -18.56 -0.65 -18.41
C ASP A 130 -17.98 0.77 -18.47
N ALA A 131 -17.62 1.25 -19.67
CA ALA A 131 -17.03 2.58 -19.87
C ALA A 131 -17.93 3.72 -19.37
N GLN A 132 -19.19 3.42 -19.07
CA GLN A 132 -20.19 4.32 -18.51
C GLN A 132 -20.36 4.19 -16.99
N ALA A 133 -19.67 3.23 -16.33
CA ALA A 133 -19.75 3.10 -14.88
C ALA A 133 -19.15 4.36 -14.22
N ARG A 134 -19.99 5.12 -13.54
CA ARG A 134 -19.53 6.28 -12.75
C ARG A 134 -18.62 5.80 -11.65
N LEU A 135 -17.46 6.43 -11.52
CA LEU A 135 -16.58 6.22 -10.36
C LEU A 135 -17.35 6.63 -9.09
N VAL A 136 -17.56 5.69 -8.21
CA VAL A 136 -18.22 5.94 -6.93
C VAL A 136 -17.13 6.28 -5.92
N GLY A 137 -17.03 7.57 -5.60
CA GLY A 137 -16.14 8.04 -4.52
C GLY A 137 -16.70 7.65 -3.15
N ILE A 138 -15.83 7.59 -2.16
CA ILE A 138 -16.25 7.38 -0.76
C ILE A 138 -17.00 8.63 -0.28
N PRO A 139 -18.28 8.53 0.13
CA PRO A 139 -19.08 9.69 0.49
C PRO A 139 -18.54 10.41 1.73
N GLY A 140 -18.80 11.72 1.84
CA GLY A 140 -18.39 12.57 2.95
C GLY A 140 -16.90 12.85 2.99
N ASP A 141 -16.48 13.70 3.94
CA ASP A 141 -15.08 14.11 4.11
C ASP A 141 -14.37 13.31 5.21
N PRO A 142 -13.04 13.08 5.09
CA PRO A 142 -12.28 12.49 6.17
C PRO A 142 -12.25 13.44 7.39
N PRO A 143 -12.20 12.91 8.62
CA PRO A 143 -12.14 13.74 9.81
C PRO A 143 -10.87 14.58 9.84
N GLN A 144 -10.99 15.82 10.28
CA GLN A 144 -9.84 16.66 10.50
C GLN A 144 -8.95 16.09 11.62
N PRO A 145 -7.63 16.24 11.56
CA PRO A 145 -6.71 15.74 12.58
C PRO A 145 -7.02 16.24 13.99
N SER A 146 -7.55 17.48 14.11
CA SER A 146 -7.94 18.12 15.38
C SER A 146 -9.33 17.71 15.88
N ALA A 147 -10.18 17.11 15.03
CA ALA A 147 -11.58 16.81 15.32
C ALA A 147 -11.90 15.34 15.00
N ARG A 148 -11.07 14.41 15.51
CA ARG A 148 -11.32 12.98 15.33
C ARG A 148 -12.48 12.51 16.20
N PRO A 149 -13.38 11.66 15.68
CA PRO A 149 -14.43 11.04 16.47
C PRO A 149 -13.85 10.22 17.63
N PRO A 150 -14.57 10.11 18.78
CA PRO A 150 -14.11 9.29 19.90
C PRO A 150 -14.04 7.79 19.55
N GLY A 151 -14.95 7.33 18.72
CA GLY A 151 -15.03 5.94 18.26
C GLY A 151 -14.21 5.63 17.01
N CYS A 152 -14.78 4.85 16.12
CA CYS A 152 -14.21 4.55 14.82
C CYS A 152 -14.17 5.81 13.94
N ALA A 153 -12.98 6.18 13.46
CA ALA A 153 -12.83 7.39 12.64
C ALA A 153 -13.58 7.33 11.30
N PHE A 154 -13.85 6.13 10.80
CA PHE A 154 -14.61 5.93 9.57
C PHE A 154 -16.13 5.85 9.80
N ALA A 155 -16.62 5.74 11.04
CA ALA A 155 -18.04 5.59 11.34
C ALA A 155 -18.97 6.62 10.65
N PRO A 156 -18.63 7.92 10.56
CA PRO A 156 -19.48 8.91 9.89
C PRO A 156 -19.66 8.68 8.39
N ARG A 157 -18.81 7.86 7.77
CA ARG A 157 -18.78 7.55 6.32
C ARG A 157 -19.08 6.08 6.04
N CYS A 158 -19.33 5.30 7.09
CA CYS A 158 -19.50 3.86 6.99
C CYS A 158 -20.98 3.51 6.91
N GLU A 159 -21.42 2.92 5.80
CA GLU A 159 -22.79 2.45 5.61
C GLU A 159 -23.18 1.34 6.60
N ARG A 160 -22.20 0.69 7.23
CA ARG A 160 -22.40 -0.38 8.21
C ARG A 160 -22.22 0.08 9.66
N ALA A 161 -22.14 1.39 9.90
CA ALA A 161 -21.95 1.93 11.24
C ALA A 161 -23.12 1.53 12.16
N VAL A 162 -22.78 1.21 13.41
CA VAL A 162 -23.68 0.95 14.52
C VAL A 162 -23.29 1.86 15.69
N ASP A 163 -24.16 1.98 16.70
CA ASP A 163 -23.95 2.89 17.84
C ASP A 163 -22.57 2.70 18.50
N THR A 164 -22.16 1.45 18.71
CA THR A 164 -20.84 1.10 19.24
C THR A 164 -19.67 1.72 18.43
N CYS A 165 -19.82 1.88 17.11
CA CYS A 165 -18.80 2.51 16.27
C CYS A 165 -18.57 3.99 16.61
N SER A 166 -19.60 4.67 17.13
CA SER A 166 -19.50 6.07 17.53
C SER A 166 -18.97 6.22 18.97
N GLU A 167 -19.25 5.25 19.82
CA GLU A 167 -18.94 5.28 21.25
C GLU A 167 -17.51 4.82 21.56
N SER A 168 -17.07 3.75 20.92
CA SER A 168 -15.79 3.12 21.23
C SER A 168 -14.97 2.87 19.98
N ARG A 169 -13.65 2.96 20.14
CA ARG A 169 -12.70 2.70 19.07
C ARG A 169 -12.39 1.20 18.99
N PRO A 170 -12.54 0.58 17.80
CA PRO A 170 -12.12 -0.80 17.62
C PRO A 170 -10.60 -0.94 17.69
N GLU A 171 -10.14 -1.99 18.36
CA GLU A 171 -8.74 -2.38 18.37
C GLU A 171 -8.40 -3.21 17.13
N LEU A 172 -7.12 -3.21 16.76
CA LEU A 172 -6.62 -4.01 15.65
C LEU A 172 -6.50 -5.48 16.12
N THR A 173 -7.46 -6.30 15.77
CA THR A 173 -7.55 -7.71 16.17
C THR A 173 -7.40 -8.65 15.00
N GLN A 174 -6.96 -9.88 15.27
CA GLN A 174 -6.87 -10.92 14.23
C GLN A 174 -8.27 -11.29 13.74
N CYS A 175 -8.42 -11.35 12.41
CA CYS A 175 -9.66 -11.82 11.81
C CYS A 175 -9.68 -13.35 11.75
N ALA A 176 -10.62 -13.98 12.44
CA ALA A 176 -10.72 -15.45 12.56
C ALA A 176 -11.08 -16.13 11.22
N SER A 177 -11.77 -15.42 10.33
CA SER A 177 -12.32 -16.00 9.09
C SER A 177 -11.27 -16.35 8.04
N ARG A 178 -10.08 -15.73 8.06
CA ARG A 178 -9.03 -16.00 7.06
C ARG A 178 -8.05 -17.10 7.42
N ASN A 179 -7.91 -17.45 8.69
CA ASN A 179 -7.04 -18.56 9.09
C ASN A 179 -7.52 -19.93 8.56
N GLN A 180 -8.77 -20.02 8.09
CA GLN A 180 -9.33 -21.26 7.54
C GLN A 180 -9.24 -21.34 6.00
N LEU A 181 -9.11 -20.22 5.28
CA LEU A 181 -9.02 -20.22 3.81
C LEU A 181 -7.58 -20.38 3.28
N GLY A 182 -6.56 -20.25 4.13
CA GLY A 182 -5.15 -20.48 3.77
C GLY A 182 -4.74 -21.96 3.61
N ALA A 183 -5.65 -22.89 3.87
CA ALA A 183 -5.43 -24.32 3.65
C ALA A 183 -6.03 -24.76 2.30
N VAL A 184 -5.72 -24.11 1.21
CA VAL A 184 -5.87 -24.70 -0.12
C VAL A 184 -4.78 -25.75 -0.25
N GLN A 185 -5.19 -26.99 -0.28
CA GLN A 185 -4.37 -28.17 -0.48
C GLN A 185 -3.63 -28.06 -1.83
N GLY A 186 -2.42 -27.52 -1.80
CA GLY A 186 -1.46 -27.71 -2.85
C GLY A 186 -0.82 -29.08 -2.64
N GLU A 187 -1.10 -30.02 -3.53
CA GLU A 187 -0.45 -31.33 -3.62
C GLU A 187 1.03 -31.15 -4.01
N SER A 188 1.85 -30.75 -3.07
CA SER A 188 3.29 -31.02 -3.08
C SER A 188 3.81 -30.89 -1.64
N GLY A 189 4.21 -32.03 -1.09
CA GLY A 189 4.53 -32.27 0.30
C GLY A 189 5.74 -31.51 0.84
N ALA A 190 5.54 -30.28 1.25
CA ALA A 190 6.37 -29.56 2.19
C ALA A 190 5.44 -29.05 3.30
N ALA A 191 5.50 -29.69 4.46
CA ALA A 191 4.79 -29.26 5.67
C ALA A 191 5.36 -27.90 6.10
N THR A 192 4.77 -26.81 5.60
CA THR A 192 5.01 -25.46 6.12
C THR A 192 4.34 -25.40 7.48
N THR A 193 5.15 -25.40 8.53
CA THR A 193 4.72 -25.31 9.91
C THR A 193 3.76 -24.13 10.08
N ALA A 194 2.59 -24.39 10.67
CA ALA A 194 1.47 -23.46 10.90
C ALA A 194 1.79 -22.18 11.70
N ARG A 195 3.06 -21.91 11.99
CA ARG A 195 3.54 -20.73 12.74
C ARG A 195 3.77 -19.47 11.88
N ASN A 196 3.71 -19.56 10.55
CA ASN A 196 3.96 -18.45 9.62
C ASN A 196 2.82 -18.17 8.63
N ALA A 197 1.60 -18.60 8.93
CA ALA A 197 0.45 -18.19 8.13
C ALA A 197 0.31 -16.67 8.19
N PRO A 198 0.14 -15.98 7.06
CA PRO A 198 0.02 -14.52 7.04
C PRO A 198 -1.25 -14.09 7.79
N ILE A 199 -1.05 -13.41 8.91
CA ILE A 199 -2.13 -12.97 9.79
C ILE A 199 -2.76 -11.72 9.17
N THR A 200 -4.09 -11.75 8.94
CA THR A 200 -4.90 -10.56 8.67
C THR A 200 -5.36 -9.98 9.99
N THR A 201 -5.23 -8.67 10.14
CA THR A 201 -5.78 -7.96 11.30
C THR A 201 -6.67 -6.81 10.85
N VAL A 202 -7.75 -6.56 11.58
CA VAL A 202 -8.72 -5.51 11.28
C VAL A 202 -9.16 -4.79 12.55
N ALA A 203 -9.29 -3.47 12.45
CA ALA A 203 -9.82 -2.60 13.51
C ALA A 203 -11.27 -2.19 13.17
N CYS A 204 -12.20 -3.11 13.32
CA CYS A 204 -13.62 -2.89 13.03
C CYS A 204 -14.52 -3.67 14.01
N HIS A 205 -15.60 -3.06 14.50
CA HIS A 205 -16.62 -3.75 15.33
C HIS A 205 -17.48 -4.71 14.50
N ARG A 206 -17.59 -4.47 13.18
CA ARG A 206 -18.34 -5.29 12.23
C ARG A 206 -17.53 -5.51 10.95
N PRO A 207 -16.45 -6.33 10.99
CA PRO A 207 -15.66 -6.62 9.79
C PRO A 207 -16.53 -7.27 8.71
N LEU A 208 -16.15 -7.07 7.46
CA LEU A 208 -16.78 -7.74 6.33
C LEU A 208 -16.44 -9.22 6.41
N GLN A 209 -17.45 -10.08 6.40
CA GLN A 209 -17.23 -11.51 6.32
C GLN A 209 -16.95 -11.89 4.87
N ALA A 210 -15.92 -12.69 4.64
CA ALA A 210 -15.50 -13.08 3.31
C ALA A 210 -16.67 -13.67 2.49
N ALA A 211 -16.82 -13.16 1.26
CA ALA A 211 -17.62 -13.73 0.15
C ALA A 211 -19.15 -13.63 0.19
N ALA A 212 -19.81 -13.28 1.27
CA ALA A 212 -21.28 -13.28 1.30
C ALA A 212 -21.94 -11.92 1.06
N GLU A 213 -21.20 -10.81 1.06
CA GLU A 213 -21.77 -9.46 1.09
C GLU A 213 -21.21 -8.47 0.04
N ILE A 214 -20.44 -8.98 -0.95
CA ILE A 214 -19.92 -8.16 -2.07
C ILE A 214 -20.60 -8.64 -3.38
N ALA A 215 -21.91 -8.69 -3.39
CA ALA A 215 -22.71 -8.93 -4.59
C ALA A 215 -23.49 -7.65 -4.97
#